data_8c7674d5d48e64ba9ea0341064a6680d
#
_entry.id   8c7674d5d48e64ba9ea0341064a6680d
#
_cell.length_a   1.000
_cell.length_b   1.000
_cell.length_c   1.000
_cell.angle_alpha   90.00
_cell.angle_beta   90.00
_cell.angle_gamma   90.00
#
_symmetry.space_group_name_H-M   'P 1'
#
loop_
_entity.id
_entity.type
_entity.pdbx_description
1 polymer ?
#
loop_
_entity_poly.entity_id
_entity_poly.type
_entity_poly.pdbx_seq_one_letter_code
_entity_poly.pdbx_strand_id
1 'polypeptide(L)'
;MFRNSLFLKIVIIFTIPVMGILLFSSFMVYEKINIIEDLKHNELRLDYIKNSEKLIISLKQEKMISLEQLSNNNKLKILSEQQDKTKHIVNIFFATVEALSWKTKWKDQLNDINLSIKSLENFRKKVLNNEVNEEIVKDKYNEVNKKIIDMLFLIKFKHDTTSYIQELLKLESEIYDDVSIEKLKNNFNFMILSLSNEMKFFEEQITFERNLSFVFLFFCFFTLIPMFFILKNIIYNEQEYFSKIQKHKNIHELLNHTNKFLSKTMKKDDLYFDISELLSDNKDLAFNFVFDLETKKIIAQNGEYKDVVIKHEDRFKDFSQENIISKTIKRESNIVINDFKAENVS
;
A
#
# COMPACT_ATOMS: atom_id res chain seq x y z
N MET A 1 31.35 -7.65 19.82
CA MET A 1 31.16 -7.39 18.41
C MET A 1 30.28 -8.44 17.71
N PHE A 2 30.36 -9.73 18.02
CA PHE A 2 29.53 -10.80 17.41
C PHE A 2 28.02 -10.73 17.71
N ARG A 3 27.62 -10.20 18.87
CA ARG A 3 26.22 -10.11 19.35
C ARG A 3 25.33 -9.26 18.44
N ASN A 4 25.83 -8.14 17.93
CA ASN A 4 25.09 -7.28 17.01
C ASN A 4 24.92 -7.90 15.62
N SER A 5 25.80 -8.83 15.23
CA SER A 5 25.79 -9.49 13.94
C SER A 5 24.66 -10.53 13.82
N LEU A 6 24.41 -11.36 14.84
CA LEU A 6 23.35 -12.39 14.79
C LEU A 6 21.96 -11.76 14.88
N PHE A 7 21.78 -10.82 15.82
CA PHE A 7 20.54 -10.03 15.94
C PHE A 7 20.20 -9.31 14.64
N LEU A 8 21.18 -8.62 14.06
CA LEU A 8 20.98 -7.90 12.81
C LEU A 8 20.61 -8.85 11.66
N LYS A 9 21.21 -10.05 11.59
CA LYS A 9 20.89 -11.06 10.59
C LYS A 9 19.45 -11.57 10.74
N ILE A 10 19.00 -11.87 11.95
CA ILE A 10 17.63 -12.32 12.22
C ILE A 10 16.63 -11.20 11.83
N VAL A 11 16.86 -9.96 12.26
CA VAL A 11 16.02 -8.82 11.89
C VAL A 11 15.97 -8.65 10.37
N ILE A 12 17.10 -8.70 9.68
CA ILE A 12 17.15 -8.54 8.22
C ILE A 12 16.39 -9.66 7.52
N ILE A 13 16.57 -10.92 7.90
CA ILE A 13 15.93 -12.09 7.30
C ILE A 13 14.39 -11.99 7.41
N PHE A 14 13.86 -11.44 8.49
CA PHE A 14 12.42 -11.30 8.68
C PHE A 14 11.87 -9.99 8.12
N THR A 15 12.60 -8.89 8.25
CA THR A 15 12.10 -7.56 7.85
C THR A 15 12.06 -7.42 6.32
N ILE A 16 13.03 -7.95 5.59
CA ILE A 16 13.08 -7.80 4.13
C ILE A 16 11.89 -8.47 3.43
N PRO A 17 11.54 -9.75 3.68
CA PRO A 17 10.37 -10.38 3.05
C PRO A 17 9.06 -9.67 3.42
N VAL A 18 8.93 -9.27 4.67
CA VAL A 18 7.74 -8.57 5.17
C VAL A 18 7.56 -7.22 4.49
N MET A 19 8.61 -6.42 4.42
CA MET A 19 8.58 -5.14 3.68
C MET A 19 8.31 -5.37 2.20
N GLY A 20 8.86 -6.43 1.60
CA GLY A 20 8.58 -6.81 0.22
C GLY A 20 7.10 -7.10 -0.01
N ILE A 21 6.46 -7.90 0.84
CA ILE A 21 5.04 -8.23 0.76
C ILE A 21 4.18 -6.98 0.93
N LEU A 22 4.48 -6.12 1.91
CA LEU A 22 3.75 -4.87 2.14
C LEU A 22 3.86 -3.91 0.95
N LEU A 23 5.05 -3.72 0.42
CA LEU A 23 5.27 -2.86 -0.75
C LEU A 23 4.54 -3.39 -1.98
N PHE A 24 4.62 -4.70 -2.24
CA PHE A 24 3.92 -5.33 -3.37
C PHE A 24 2.39 -5.20 -3.23
N SER A 25 1.84 -5.49 -2.05
CA SER A 25 0.41 -5.36 -1.78
C SER A 25 -0.07 -3.91 -1.90
N SER A 26 0.71 -2.95 -1.40
CA SER A 26 0.41 -1.52 -1.53
C SER A 26 0.44 -1.06 -2.99
N PHE A 27 1.40 -1.56 -3.77
CA PHE A 27 1.48 -1.28 -5.20
C PHE A 27 0.28 -1.84 -5.96
N MET A 28 -0.15 -3.07 -5.66
CA MET A 28 -1.35 -3.66 -6.26
C MET A 28 -2.61 -2.84 -5.97
N VAL A 29 -2.79 -2.40 -4.72
CA VAL A 29 -3.93 -1.54 -4.34
C VAL A 29 -3.88 -0.21 -5.09
N TYR A 30 -2.71 0.43 -5.15
CA TYR A 30 -2.51 1.68 -5.86
C TYR A 30 -2.81 1.56 -7.36
N GLU A 31 -2.35 0.49 -8.01
CA GLU A 31 -2.65 0.21 -9.41
C GLU A 31 -4.15 0.08 -9.67
N LYS A 32 -4.88 -0.65 -8.80
CA LYS A 32 -6.33 -0.81 -8.95
C LYS A 32 -7.10 0.51 -8.73
N ILE A 33 -6.65 1.35 -7.81
CA ILE A 33 -7.23 2.69 -7.63
C ILE A 33 -7.07 3.54 -8.89
N ASN A 34 -5.89 3.54 -9.49
CA ASN A 34 -5.63 4.28 -10.72
C ASN A 34 -6.49 3.78 -11.90
N ILE A 35 -6.71 2.46 -11.98
CA ILE A 35 -7.58 1.88 -13.02
C ILE A 35 -9.03 2.34 -12.80
N ILE A 36 -9.51 2.41 -11.55
CA ILE A 36 -10.88 2.89 -11.25
C ILE A 36 -11.02 4.37 -11.61
N GLU A 37 -10.00 5.19 -11.38
CA GLU A 37 -10.02 6.58 -11.84
C GLU A 37 -10.08 6.69 -13.37
N ASP A 38 -9.31 5.85 -14.08
CA ASP A 38 -9.38 5.78 -15.54
C ASP A 38 -10.77 5.34 -16.05
N LEU A 39 -11.48 4.46 -15.31
CA LEU A 39 -12.84 4.04 -15.66
C LEU A 39 -13.86 5.17 -15.53
N LYS A 40 -13.72 6.07 -14.54
CA LYS A 40 -14.56 7.28 -14.45
C LYS A 40 -14.43 8.17 -15.70
N HIS A 41 -13.24 8.21 -16.30
CA HIS A 41 -13.05 8.89 -17.57
C HIS A 41 -13.76 8.21 -18.74
N ASN A 42 -14.03 6.91 -18.65
CA ASN A 42 -14.81 6.20 -19.67
C ASN A 42 -16.30 6.60 -19.65
N GLU A 43 -16.86 6.94 -18.49
CA GLU A 43 -18.23 7.51 -18.43
C GLU A 43 -18.33 8.80 -19.23
N LEU A 44 -17.34 9.71 -19.07
CA LEU A 44 -17.31 10.95 -19.85
C LEU A 44 -17.16 10.67 -21.35
N ARG A 45 -16.40 9.62 -21.74
CA ARG A 45 -16.29 9.19 -23.14
C ARG A 45 -17.62 8.65 -23.66
N LEU A 46 -18.34 7.88 -22.86
CA LEU A 46 -19.66 7.36 -23.23
C LEU A 46 -20.68 8.50 -23.39
N ASP A 47 -20.67 9.51 -22.53
CA ASP A 47 -21.53 10.69 -22.65
C ASP A 47 -21.18 11.53 -23.89
N TYR A 48 -19.89 11.58 -24.24
CA TYR A 48 -19.47 12.20 -25.50
C TYR A 48 -20.05 11.45 -26.71
N ILE A 49 -19.99 10.11 -26.73
CA ILE A 49 -20.58 9.31 -27.81
C ILE A 49 -22.09 9.54 -27.91
N LYS A 50 -22.82 9.53 -26.80
CA LYS A 50 -24.26 9.82 -26.75
C LYS A 50 -24.61 11.22 -27.27
N ASN A 51 -23.80 12.22 -26.94
CA ASN A 51 -24.05 13.57 -27.42
C ASN A 51 -23.63 13.78 -28.87
N SER A 52 -22.60 13.01 -29.33
CA SER A 52 -22.26 12.92 -30.76
C SER A 52 -23.40 12.28 -31.59
N GLU A 53 -24.00 11.20 -31.08
CA GLU A 53 -25.20 10.58 -31.70
C GLU A 53 -26.30 11.62 -31.88
N LYS A 54 -26.69 12.32 -30.80
CA LYS A 54 -27.74 13.32 -30.84
C LYS A 54 -27.43 14.41 -31.87
N LEU A 55 -26.19 14.86 -31.94
CA LEU A 55 -25.75 15.89 -32.86
C LEU A 55 -25.80 15.39 -34.31
N ILE A 56 -25.27 14.20 -34.62
CA ILE A 56 -25.30 13.60 -35.95
C ILE A 56 -26.74 13.40 -36.43
N ILE A 57 -27.61 12.87 -35.57
CA ILE A 57 -29.02 12.68 -35.89
C ILE A 57 -29.72 14.01 -36.18
N SER A 58 -29.48 15.03 -35.36
CA SER A 58 -30.05 16.36 -35.51
C SER A 58 -29.58 17.04 -36.79
N LEU A 59 -28.30 16.92 -37.15
CA LEU A 59 -27.73 17.43 -38.41
C LEU A 59 -28.31 16.68 -39.61
N LYS A 60 -28.54 15.36 -39.52
CA LYS A 60 -29.16 14.57 -40.60
C LYS A 60 -30.62 14.98 -40.80
N GLN A 61 -31.37 15.21 -39.70
CA GLN A 61 -32.75 15.75 -39.76
C GLN A 61 -32.77 17.13 -40.42
N GLU A 62 -31.87 18.01 -39.98
CA GLU A 62 -31.74 19.35 -40.58
C GLU A 62 -31.39 19.29 -42.06
N LYS A 63 -30.47 18.40 -42.48
CA LYS A 63 -30.15 18.13 -43.88
C LYS A 63 -31.41 17.75 -44.68
N MET A 64 -32.20 16.81 -44.17
CA MET A 64 -33.42 16.34 -44.86
C MET A 64 -34.44 17.46 -45.04
N ILE A 65 -34.71 18.22 -43.97
CA ILE A 65 -35.65 19.36 -44.02
C ILE A 65 -35.12 20.46 -44.96
N SER A 66 -33.78 20.70 -44.97
CA SER A 66 -33.17 21.66 -45.90
C SER A 66 -33.34 21.27 -47.37
N LEU A 67 -33.20 19.96 -47.68
CA LEU A 67 -33.46 19.45 -49.06
C LEU A 67 -34.93 19.56 -49.45
N GLU A 68 -35.86 19.23 -48.52
CA GLU A 68 -37.28 19.42 -48.71
C GLU A 68 -37.67 20.89 -48.94
N GLN A 69 -37.00 21.80 -48.23
CA GLN A 69 -37.24 23.27 -48.40
C GLN A 69 -36.80 23.75 -49.78
N LEU A 70 -35.66 23.27 -50.30
CA LEU A 70 -35.21 23.63 -51.62
C LEU A 70 -36.14 23.12 -52.73
N SER A 71 -36.81 21.96 -52.51
CA SER A 71 -37.71 21.40 -53.48
C SER A 71 -39.12 22.01 -53.42
N ASN A 72 -39.64 22.37 -52.25
CA ASN A 72 -41.05 22.73 -52.05
C ASN A 72 -41.35 24.11 -51.46
N ASN A 73 -40.38 24.89 -51.05
CA ASN A 73 -40.48 26.25 -50.45
C ASN A 73 -41.43 26.43 -49.22
N ASN A 74 -42.00 25.34 -48.68
CA ASN A 74 -43.04 25.40 -47.66
C ASN A 74 -42.57 24.95 -46.26
N LYS A 75 -41.27 24.70 -46.08
CA LYS A 75 -40.71 24.11 -44.80
C LYS A 75 -39.92 25.10 -43.95
N LEU A 76 -39.94 26.40 -44.28
CA LEU A 76 -39.12 27.43 -43.59
C LEU A 76 -39.29 27.41 -42.06
N LYS A 77 -40.51 27.32 -41.55
CA LYS A 77 -40.77 27.29 -40.12
C LYS A 77 -40.21 26.02 -39.47
N ILE A 78 -40.42 24.86 -40.09
CA ILE A 78 -39.92 23.58 -39.59
C ILE A 78 -38.39 23.54 -39.64
N LEU A 79 -37.75 24.08 -40.67
CA LEU A 79 -36.31 24.20 -40.81
C LEU A 79 -35.75 25.12 -39.69
N SER A 80 -36.36 26.28 -39.44
CA SER A 80 -35.92 27.17 -38.35
C SER A 80 -36.02 26.50 -36.99
N GLU A 81 -37.11 25.82 -36.66
CA GLU A 81 -37.30 25.08 -35.43
C GLU A 81 -36.23 23.95 -35.26
N GLN A 82 -35.91 23.24 -36.36
CA GLN A 82 -34.87 22.21 -36.34
C GLN A 82 -33.48 22.79 -36.16
N GLN A 83 -33.18 23.94 -36.80
CA GLN A 83 -31.91 24.65 -36.61
C GLN A 83 -31.69 25.08 -35.17
N ASP A 84 -32.74 25.57 -34.48
CA ASP A 84 -32.67 25.94 -33.07
C ASP A 84 -32.42 24.72 -32.18
N LYS A 85 -33.08 23.58 -32.46
CA LYS A 85 -32.83 22.30 -31.77
C LYS A 85 -31.37 21.85 -31.96
N THR A 86 -30.89 21.88 -33.22
CA THR A 86 -29.49 21.52 -33.53
C THR A 86 -28.52 22.42 -32.78
N LYS A 87 -28.78 23.73 -32.69
CA LYS A 87 -27.95 24.67 -31.96
C LYS A 87 -27.90 24.38 -30.45
N HIS A 88 -29.01 23.99 -29.87
CA HIS A 88 -29.05 23.55 -28.46
C HIS A 88 -28.20 22.29 -28.25
N ILE A 89 -28.31 21.30 -29.12
CA ILE A 89 -27.54 20.04 -29.08
C ILE A 89 -26.05 20.31 -29.26
N VAL A 90 -25.67 21.23 -30.15
CA VAL A 90 -24.29 21.69 -30.34
C VAL A 90 -23.71 22.23 -29.03
N ASN A 91 -24.45 23.04 -28.30
CA ASN A 91 -23.97 23.58 -27.01
C ASN A 91 -23.74 22.46 -25.98
N ILE A 92 -24.63 21.46 -25.91
CA ILE A 92 -24.46 20.30 -25.03
C ILE A 92 -23.23 19.47 -25.44
N PHE A 93 -23.07 19.25 -26.75
CA PHE A 93 -21.91 18.55 -27.28
C PHE A 93 -20.60 19.22 -26.90
N PHE A 94 -20.46 20.53 -27.09
CA PHE A 94 -19.26 21.26 -26.72
C PHE A 94 -19.00 21.27 -25.20
N ALA A 95 -20.04 21.38 -24.37
CA ALA A 95 -19.89 21.28 -22.92
C ALA A 95 -19.31 19.90 -22.49
N THR A 96 -19.77 18.82 -23.16
CA THR A 96 -19.23 17.47 -22.91
C THR A 96 -17.77 17.35 -23.38
N VAL A 97 -17.47 17.98 -24.50
CA VAL A 97 -16.12 18.03 -25.06
C VAL A 97 -15.16 18.79 -24.12
N GLU A 98 -15.57 19.93 -23.58
CA GLU A 98 -14.76 20.68 -22.62
C GLU A 98 -14.43 19.84 -21.38
N ALA A 99 -15.36 19.03 -20.90
CA ALA A 99 -15.13 18.10 -19.80
C ALA A 99 -14.08 17.04 -20.13
N LEU A 100 -13.89 16.67 -21.41
CA LEU A 100 -12.89 15.72 -21.90
C LEU A 100 -11.55 16.37 -22.28
N SER A 101 -11.53 17.67 -22.56
CA SER A 101 -10.46 18.37 -23.31
C SER A 101 -9.19 18.71 -22.53
N TRP A 102 -9.12 18.43 -21.25
CA TRP A 102 -7.89 18.66 -20.50
C TRP A 102 -6.72 17.73 -20.90
N LYS A 103 -6.90 16.78 -21.83
CA LYS A 103 -5.81 16.05 -22.48
C LYS A 103 -5.59 16.60 -23.90
N THR A 104 -4.55 17.38 -24.02
CA THR A 104 -4.06 18.21 -25.15
C THR A 104 -4.15 17.63 -26.57
N LYS A 105 -4.36 16.33 -26.76
CA LYS A 105 -4.32 15.66 -28.09
C LYS A 105 -5.52 15.93 -29.01
N TRP A 106 -6.64 16.41 -28.50
CA TRP A 106 -7.89 16.55 -29.24
C TRP A 106 -8.26 17.99 -29.54
N LYS A 107 -7.44 18.92 -29.11
CA LYS A 107 -7.75 20.35 -29.22
C LYS A 107 -7.87 20.83 -30.67
N ASP A 108 -7.03 20.31 -31.56
CA ASP A 108 -7.03 20.71 -32.95
C ASP A 108 -8.26 20.17 -33.69
N GLN A 109 -8.62 18.90 -33.50
CA GLN A 109 -9.82 18.29 -34.08
C GLN A 109 -11.10 18.96 -33.57
N LEU A 110 -11.11 19.35 -32.29
CA LEU A 110 -12.22 20.11 -31.72
C LEU A 110 -12.38 21.48 -32.30
N ASN A 111 -11.28 22.16 -32.54
CA ASN A 111 -11.29 23.44 -33.24
C ASN A 111 -11.84 23.29 -34.66
N ASP A 112 -11.45 22.23 -35.38
CA ASP A 112 -11.93 21.95 -36.73
C ASP A 112 -13.43 21.68 -36.78
N ILE A 113 -13.97 20.90 -35.80
CA ILE A 113 -15.40 20.68 -35.68
C ILE A 113 -16.12 22.00 -35.36
N ASN A 114 -15.58 22.80 -34.42
CA ASN A 114 -16.16 24.09 -34.05
C ASN A 114 -16.22 25.05 -35.25
N LEU A 115 -15.15 25.13 -36.03
CA LEU A 115 -15.09 25.94 -37.23
C LEU A 115 -16.10 25.45 -38.29
N SER A 116 -16.22 24.12 -38.45
CA SER A 116 -17.19 23.54 -39.39
C SER A 116 -18.64 23.82 -38.98
N ILE A 117 -18.98 23.70 -37.70
CA ILE A 117 -20.31 24.03 -37.14
C ILE A 117 -20.59 25.54 -37.27
N LYS A 118 -19.62 26.39 -36.96
CA LYS A 118 -19.79 27.83 -37.18
C LYS A 118 -20.01 28.17 -38.64
N SER A 119 -19.36 27.47 -39.58
CA SER A 119 -19.56 27.66 -41.01
C SER A 119 -20.99 27.28 -41.43
N LEU A 120 -21.67 26.37 -40.71
CA LEU A 120 -23.06 26.04 -40.96
C LEU A 120 -24.01 27.21 -40.71
N GLU A 121 -23.71 28.14 -39.78
CA GLU A 121 -24.59 29.29 -39.54
C GLU A 121 -24.73 30.18 -40.77
N ASN A 122 -23.63 30.46 -41.45
CA ASN A 122 -23.68 31.21 -42.72
C ASN A 122 -24.28 30.39 -43.85
N PHE A 123 -24.01 29.10 -43.88
CA PHE A 123 -24.56 28.16 -44.86
C PHE A 123 -26.11 28.04 -44.75
N ARG A 124 -26.65 27.99 -43.52
CA ARG A 124 -28.09 27.98 -43.24
C ARG A 124 -28.82 29.19 -43.82
N LYS A 125 -28.19 30.38 -43.75
CA LYS A 125 -28.76 31.57 -44.39
C LYS A 125 -28.85 31.42 -45.92
N LYS A 126 -27.82 30.80 -46.57
CA LYS A 126 -27.86 30.52 -48.02
C LYS A 126 -28.91 29.53 -48.36
N VAL A 127 -29.16 28.48 -47.57
CA VAL A 127 -30.24 27.52 -47.75
C VAL A 127 -31.62 28.21 -47.65
N LEU A 128 -31.82 29.09 -46.64
CA LEU A 128 -33.06 29.81 -46.46
C LEU A 128 -33.35 30.76 -47.63
N ASN A 129 -32.30 31.31 -48.24
CA ASN A 129 -32.45 32.21 -49.41
C ASN A 129 -32.49 31.44 -50.74
N ASN A 130 -32.46 30.12 -50.76
CA ASN A 130 -32.34 29.27 -51.99
C ASN A 130 -31.10 29.61 -52.84
N GLU A 131 -29.99 30.01 -52.21
CA GLU A 131 -28.75 30.37 -52.90
C GLU A 131 -27.82 29.18 -53.18
N VAL A 132 -28.24 27.95 -52.79
CA VAL A 132 -27.45 26.71 -52.87
C VAL A 132 -28.30 25.61 -53.49
N ASN A 133 -27.64 24.66 -54.16
CA ASN A 133 -28.28 23.47 -54.70
C ASN A 133 -28.26 22.29 -53.72
N GLU A 134 -29.02 21.22 -54.04
CA GLU A 134 -29.15 20.01 -53.20
C GLU A 134 -27.81 19.33 -52.95
N GLU A 135 -26.93 19.24 -53.94
CA GLU A 135 -25.63 18.58 -53.85
C GLU A 135 -24.74 19.30 -52.81
N ILE A 136 -24.66 20.63 -52.89
CA ILE A 136 -23.92 21.44 -51.93
C ILE A 136 -24.46 21.27 -50.50
N VAL A 137 -25.78 21.14 -50.32
CA VAL A 137 -26.41 20.87 -49.05
C VAL A 137 -25.96 19.51 -48.49
N LYS A 138 -26.06 18.46 -49.33
CA LYS A 138 -25.63 17.11 -48.94
C LYS A 138 -24.17 17.09 -48.51
N ASP A 139 -23.29 17.65 -49.31
CA ASP A 139 -21.85 17.68 -49.05
C ASP A 139 -21.51 18.42 -47.74
N LYS A 140 -22.13 19.56 -47.51
CA LYS A 140 -21.84 20.37 -46.30
C LYS A 140 -22.22 19.68 -45.02
N TYR A 141 -23.41 19.08 -44.93
CA TYR A 141 -23.83 18.33 -43.76
C TYR A 141 -23.02 17.03 -43.59
N ASN A 142 -22.69 16.35 -44.66
CA ASN A 142 -21.87 15.16 -44.63
C ASN A 142 -20.45 15.47 -44.17
N GLU A 143 -19.85 16.59 -44.60
CA GLU A 143 -18.53 17.06 -44.12
C GLU A 143 -18.51 17.24 -42.57
N VAL A 144 -19.53 17.88 -42.04
CA VAL A 144 -19.61 18.11 -40.57
C VAL A 144 -19.79 16.80 -39.82
N ASN A 145 -20.72 15.94 -40.29
CA ASN A 145 -20.95 14.63 -39.66
C ASN A 145 -19.70 13.74 -39.73
N LYS A 146 -18.94 13.78 -40.85
CA LYS A 146 -17.67 13.07 -40.93
C LYS A 146 -16.68 13.50 -39.86
N LYS A 147 -16.47 14.79 -39.69
CA LYS A 147 -15.54 15.31 -38.67
C LYS A 147 -15.93 14.88 -37.26
N ILE A 148 -17.22 14.80 -36.96
CA ILE A 148 -17.71 14.29 -35.67
C ILE A 148 -17.37 12.80 -35.53
N ILE A 149 -17.54 12.00 -36.56
CA ILE A 149 -17.20 10.58 -36.54
C ILE A 149 -15.69 10.36 -36.49
N ASP A 150 -14.92 11.08 -37.27
CA ASP A 150 -13.43 11.04 -37.21
C ASP A 150 -12.93 11.24 -35.79
N MET A 151 -13.58 12.12 -35.04
CA MET A 151 -13.25 12.33 -33.61
C MET A 151 -13.67 11.14 -32.74
N LEU A 152 -14.76 10.45 -33.03
CA LEU A 152 -15.14 9.22 -32.31
C LEU A 152 -14.07 8.12 -32.48
N PHE A 153 -13.41 8.01 -33.64
CA PHE A 153 -12.29 7.08 -33.85
C PHE A 153 -11.07 7.39 -32.98
N LEU A 154 -10.93 8.60 -32.46
CA LEU A 154 -9.84 8.97 -31.58
C LEU A 154 -10.07 8.53 -30.13
N ILE A 155 -11.30 8.15 -29.78
CA ILE A 155 -11.62 7.66 -28.44
C ILE A 155 -11.01 6.28 -28.28
N LYS A 156 -10.02 6.18 -27.39
CA LYS A 156 -9.43 4.92 -26.99
C LYS A 156 -10.02 4.48 -25.66
N PHE A 157 -10.65 3.32 -25.66
CA PHE A 157 -10.96 2.62 -24.42
C PHE A 157 -9.76 1.75 -24.03
N LYS A 158 -9.56 1.50 -22.76
CA LYS A 158 -8.36 0.79 -22.24
C LYS A 158 -8.36 -0.71 -22.56
N HIS A 159 -9.49 -1.25 -23.02
CA HIS A 159 -9.69 -2.66 -23.36
C HIS A 159 -10.04 -2.82 -24.84
N ASP A 160 -10.08 -4.05 -25.31
CA ASP A 160 -10.25 -4.41 -26.73
C ASP A 160 -11.41 -3.63 -27.36
N THR A 161 -11.06 -2.70 -28.21
CA THR A 161 -11.99 -1.79 -28.88
C THR A 161 -12.33 -2.23 -30.27
N THR A 162 -12.02 -3.47 -30.64
CA THR A 162 -12.20 -4.00 -32.00
C THR A 162 -13.66 -3.93 -32.41
N SER A 163 -14.57 -4.33 -31.55
CA SER A 163 -16.01 -4.27 -31.76
C SER A 163 -16.51 -2.82 -31.94
N TYR A 164 -16.03 -1.89 -31.10
CA TYR A 164 -16.34 -0.47 -31.20
C TYR A 164 -15.91 0.14 -32.55
N ILE A 165 -14.69 -0.15 -32.97
CA ILE A 165 -14.16 0.35 -34.26
C ILE A 165 -14.97 -0.20 -35.44
N GLN A 166 -15.35 -1.48 -35.42
CA GLN A 166 -16.18 -2.07 -36.44
C GLN A 166 -17.56 -1.40 -36.54
N GLU A 167 -18.20 -1.14 -35.41
CA GLU A 167 -19.49 -0.43 -35.39
C GLU A 167 -19.35 1.04 -35.85
N LEU A 168 -18.25 1.73 -35.53
CA LEU A 168 -17.98 3.07 -36.04
C LEU A 168 -17.80 3.08 -37.58
N LEU A 169 -17.05 2.13 -38.14
CA LEU A 169 -16.88 2.01 -39.59
C LEU A 169 -18.22 1.79 -40.28
N LYS A 170 -19.09 0.99 -39.71
CA LYS A 170 -20.46 0.77 -40.22
C LYS A 170 -21.28 2.05 -40.13
N LEU A 171 -21.25 2.78 -39.03
CA LEU A 171 -21.91 4.07 -38.86
C LEU A 171 -21.38 5.12 -39.85
N GLU A 172 -20.07 5.15 -40.11
CA GLU A 172 -19.48 6.05 -41.11
C GLU A 172 -20.08 5.80 -42.48
N SER A 173 -20.16 4.54 -42.94
CA SER A 173 -20.75 4.20 -44.21
C SER A 173 -22.24 4.60 -44.30
N GLU A 174 -23.00 4.41 -43.25
CA GLU A 174 -24.44 4.70 -43.18
C GLU A 174 -24.79 6.21 -43.16
N ILE A 175 -23.85 7.07 -42.80
CA ILE A 175 -24.05 8.53 -42.81
C ILE A 175 -24.05 9.06 -44.26
N TYR A 176 -23.23 8.49 -45.12
CA TYR A 176 -23.18 8.86 -46.55
C TYR A 176 -24.38 8.32 -47.32
N ASP A 177 -24.87 7.16 -46.92
CA ASP A 177 -26.05 6.57 -47.55
C ASP A 177 -27.35 7.23 -47.07
N ASP A 178 -28.41 7.19 -47.89
CA ASP A 178 -29.75 7.66 -47.50
C ASP A 178 -30.45 6.70 -46.51
N VAL A 179 -29.68 6.19 -45.56
CA VAL A 179 -30.16 5.30 -44.50
C VAL A 179 -31.14 6.06 -43.59
N SER A 180 -32.22 5.39 -43.18
CA SER A 180 -33.22 6.00 -42.30
C SER A 180 -32.59 6.42 -40.96
N ILE A 181 -33.03 7.55 -40.41
CA ILE A 181 -32.61 8.07 -39.09
C ILE A 181 -32.85 7.01 -38.00
N GLU A 182 -33.90 6.24 -38.10
CA GLU A 182 -34.24 5.17 -37.16
C GLU A 182 -33.19 4.06 -37.13
N LYS A 183 -32.70 3.64 -38.30
CA LYS A 183 -31.63 2.64 -38.38
C LYS A 183 -30.32 3.16 -37.81
N LEU A 184 -29.95 4.41 -38.09
CA LEU A 184 -28.77 5.05 -37.54
C LEU A 184 -28.86 5.15 -36.01
N LYS A 185 -30.00 5.55 -35.45
CA LYS A 185 -30.26 5.60 -34.02
C LYS A 185 -30.15 4.22 -33.38
N ASN A 186 -30.71 3.17 -34.03
CA ASN A 186 -30.63 1.82 -33.49
C ASN A 186 -29.18 1.32 -33.42
N ASN A 187 -28.38 1.61 -34.43
CA ASN A 187 -26.96 1.23 -34.46
C ASN A 187 -26.15 1.97 -33.38
N PHE A 188 -26.37 3.27 -33.19
CA PHE A 188 -25.76 4.02 -32.07
C PHE A 188 -26.18 3.46 -30.72
N ASN A 189 -27.47 3.21 -30.52
CA ASN A 189 -27.99 2.64 -29.28
C ASN A 189 -27.36 1.28 -28.97
N PHE A 190 -27.22 0.42 -30.00
CA PHE A 190 -26.56 -0.87 -29.85
C PHE A 190 -25.09 -0.71 -29.44
N MET A 191 -24.34 0.17 -30.09
CA MET A 191 -22.97 0.47 -29.77
C MET A 191 -22.83 1.03 -28.34
N ILE A 192 -23.66 1.99 -27.96
CA ILE A 192 -23.66 2.61 -26.62
C ILE A 192 -23.98 1.56 -25.54
N LEU A 193 -24.96 0.69 -25.80
CA LEU A 193 -25.37 -0.36 -24.86
C LEU A 193 -24.24 -1.39 -24.67
N SER A 194 -23.64 -1.83 -25.78
CA SER A 194 -22.50 -2.76 -25.74
C SER A 194 -21.34 -2.19 -24.91
N LEU A 195 -20.92 -0.96 -25.21
CA LEU A 195 -19.86 -0.28 -24.46
C LEU A 195 -20.21 -0.08 -22.98
N SER A 196 -21.45 0.30 -22.70
CA SER A 196 -21.91 0.50 -21.32
C SER A 196 -21.85 -0.81 -20.52
N ASN A 197 -22.27 -1.93 -21.12
CA ASN A 197 -22.24 -3.25 -20.50
C ASN A 197 -20.81 -3.73 -20.26
N GLU A 198 -19.92 -3.56 -21.25
CA GLU A 198 -18.50 -3.89 -21.09
C GLU A 198 -17.86 -3.06 -19.97
N MET A 199 -18.09 -1.77 -19.96
CA MET A 199 -17.56 -0.88 -18.93
C MET A 199 -18.04 -1.29 -17.53
N LYS A 200 -19.32 -1.59 -17.36
CA LYS A 200 -19.89 -2.04 -16.08
C LYS A 200 -19.26 -3.35 -15.63
N PHE A 201 -19.11 -4.31 -16.53
CA PHE A 201 -18.46 -5.58 -16.23
C PHE A 201 -17.01 -5.38 -15.75
N PHE A 202 -16.24 -4.53 -16.42
CA PHE A 202 -14.87 -4.21 -16.00
C PHE A 202 -14.82 -3.47 -14.68
N GLU A 203 -15.72 -2.54 -14.42
CA GLU A 203 -15.81 -1.83 -13.14
C GLU A 203 -16.09 -2.79 -11.98
N GLU A 204 -17.04 -3.71 -12.17
CA GLU A 204 -17.36 -4.74 -11.18
C GLU A 204 -16.16 -5.66 -10.94
N GLN A 205 -15.47 -6.11 -11.99
CA GLN A 205 -14.29 -6.96 -11.88
C GLN A 205 -13.15 -6.24 -11.15
N ILE A 206 -12.83 -5.02 -11.53
CA ILE A 206 -11.73 -4.25 -10.90
C ILE A 206 -12.06 -3.89 -9.46
N THR A 207 -13.32 -3.59 -9.17
CA THR A 207 -13.79 -3.33 -7.80
C THR A 207 -13.64 -4.58 -6.93
N PHE A 208 -13.99 -5.75 -7.48
CA PHE A 208 -13.78 -7.03 -6.80
C PHE A 208 -12.29 -7.28 -6.53
N GLU A 209 -11.42 -7.13 -7.54
CA GLU A 209 -9.98 -7.31 -7.40
C GLU A 209 -9.34 -6.31 -6.41
N ARG A 210 -9.79 -5.06 -6.41
CA ARG A 210 -9.39 -4.06 -5.42
C ARG A 210 -9.75 -4.49 -4.01
N ASN A 211 -11.00 -4.93 -3.80
CA ASN A 211 -11.47 -5.35 -2.48
C ASN A 211 -10.69 -6.59 -2.00
N LEU A 212 -10.41 -7.54 -2.90
CA LEU A 212 -9.56 -8.70 -2.60
C LEU A 212 -8.14 -8.27 -2.21
N SER A 213 -7.57 -7.28 -2.89
CA SER A 213 -6.25 -6.74 -2.58
C SER A 213 -6.22 -6.06 -1.21
N PHE A 214 -7.28 -5.35 -0.81
CA PHE A 214 -7.42 -4.80 0.54
C PHE A 214 -7.52 -5.90 1.61
N VAL A 215 -8.30 -6.96 1.36
CA VAL A 215 -8.39 -8.10 2.27
C VAL A 215 -7.02 -8.75 2.44
N PHE A 216 -6.28 -8.93 1.36
CA PHE A 216 -4.93 -9.48 1.39
C PHE A 216 -3.96 -8.58 2.18
N LEU A 217 -3.98 -7.27 1.95
CA LEU A 217 -3.19 -6.30 2.71
C LEU A 217 -3.51 -6.36 4.21
N PHE A 218 -4.79 -6.42 4.56
CA PHE A 218 -5.24 -6.57 5.95
C PHE A 218 -4.72 -7.87 6.58
N PHE A 219 -4.78 -8.97 5.84
CA PHE A 219 -4.25 -10.25 6.29
C PHE A 219 -2.73 -10.20 6.53
N CYS A 220 -1.98 -9.52 5.66
CA CYS A 220 -0.55 -9.28 5.86
C CYS A 220 -0.28 -8.51 7.15
N PHE A 221 -1.03 -7.44 7.42
CA PHE A 221 -0.91 -6.72 8.70
C PHE A 221 -1.22 -7.60 9.91
N PHE A 222 -2.25 -8.43 9.82
CA PHE A 222 -2.66 -9.31 10.92
C PHE A 222 -1.63 -10.39 11.22
N THR A 223 -0.89 -10.87 10.21
CA THR A 223 0.20 -11.82 10.40
C THR A 223 1.48 -11.20 10.95
N LEU A 224 1.69 -9.89 10.71
CA LEU A 224 2.86 -9.16 11.22
C LEU A 224 2.84 -8.99 12.75
N ILE A 225 1.68 -8.81 13.34
CA ILE A 225 1.53 -8.57 14.78
C ILE A 225 2.08 -9.76 15.60
N PRO A 226 1.60 -11.02 15.41
CA PRO A 226 2.14 -12.16 16.14
C PRO A 226 3.62 -12.42 15.82
N MET A 227 4.04 -12.19 14.58
CA MET A 227 5.44 -12.32 14.18
C MET A 227 6.35 -11.36 14.94
N PHE A 228 5.92 -10.11 15.16
CA PHE A 228 6.63 -9.14 15.97
C PHE A 228 6.76 -9.60 17.44
N PHE A 229 5.68 -10.18 18.01
CA PHE A 229 5.73 -10.73 19.37
C PHE A 229 6.66 -11.93 19.49
N ILE A 230 6.66 -12.83 18.51
CA ILE A 230 7.58 -13.98 18.45
C ILE A 230 9.03 -13.48 18.38
N LEU A 231 9.30 -12.54 17.50
CA LEU A 231 10.64 -11.94 17.36
C LEU A 231 11.12 -11.29 18.65
N LYS A 232 10.26 -10.50 19.31
CA LYS A 232 10.55 -9.89 20.60
C LYS A 232 10.87 -10.94 21.67
N ASN A 233 10.13 -12.03 21.71
CA ASN A 233 10.33 -13.12 22.67
C ASN A 233 11.66 -13.87 22.42
N ILE A 234 11.99 -14.15 21.16
CA ILE A 234 13.28 -14.75 20.77
C ILE A 234 14.43 -13.86 21.22
N ILE A 235 14.34 -12.55 20.96
CA ILE A 235 15.38 -11.57 21.34
C ILE A 235 15.55 -11.53 22.86
N TYR A 236 14.45 -11.50 23.60
CA TYR A 236 14.49 -11.47 25.06
C TYR A 236 15.15 -12.74 25.63
N ASN A 237 14.75 -13.91 25.17
CA ASN A 237 15.32 -15.19 25.59
C ASN A 237 16.83 -15.28 25.25
N GLU A 238 17.22 -14.79 24.09
CA GLU A 238 18.63 -14.78 23.68
C GLU A 238 19.49 -13.87 24.58
N GLN A 239 18.95 -12.73 24.99
CA GLN A 239 19.63 -11.83 25.93
C GLN A 239 19.80 -12.47 27.32
N GLU A 240 18.80 -13.19 27.79
CA GLU A 240 18.86 -13.91 29.06
C GLU A 240 19.89 -15.06 28.99
N TYR A 241 19.90 -15.85 27.91
CA TYR A 241 20.89 -16.89 27.68
C TYR A 241 22.31 -16.34 27.63
N PHE A 242 22.51 -15.22 26.96
CA PHE A 242 23.81 -14.59 26.86
C PHE A 242 24.31 -14.07 28.22
N SER A 243 23.42 -13.52 29.02
CA SER A 243 23.72 -13.09 30.40
C SER A 243 24.17 -14.28 31.26
N LYS A 244 23.46 -15.43 31.16
CA LYS A 244 23.83 -16.67 31.88
C LYS A 244 25.21 -17.20 31.43
N ILE A 245 25.48 -17.24 30.12
CA ILE A 245 26.77 -17.67 29.59
C ILE A 245 27.88 -16.75 30.08
N GLN A 246 27.68 -15.45 30.09
CA GLN A 246 28.69 -14.50 30.57
C GLN A 246 28.98 -14.69 32.07
N LYS A 247 27.96 -14.92 32.90
CA LYS A 247 28.13 -15.25 34.29
C LYS A 247 28.91 -16.54 34.50
N HIS A 248 28.58 -17.59 33.76
CA HIS A 248 29.35 -18.85 33.78
C HIS A 248 30.81 -18.67 33.38
N LYS A 249 31.07 -17.88 32.34
CA LYS A 249 32.42 -17.57 31.91
C LYS A 249 33.20 -16.86 32.97
N ASN A 250 32.61 -15.84 33.60
CA ASN A 250 33.25 -15.10 34.70
C ASN A 250 33.57 -16.01 35.89
N ILE A 251 32.66 -16.92 36.26
CA ILE A 251 32.87 -17.93 37.29
C ILE A 251 34.03 -18.87 36.93
N HIS A 252 34.08 -19.36 35.69
CA HIS A 252 35.17 -20.21 35.22
C HIS A 252 36.55 -19.50 35.24
N GLU A 253 36.58 -18.25 34.80
CA GLU A 253 37.81 -17.45 34.86
C GLU A 253 38.25 -17.27 36.31
N LEU A 254 37.33 -16.99 37.22
CA LEU A 254 37.59 -16.87 38.67
C LEU A 254 38.15 -18.19 39.24
N LEU A 255 37.49 -19.33 38.94
CA LEU A 255 37.96 -20.65 39.40
C LEU A 255 39.36 -20.97 38.84
N ASN A 256 39.67 -20.64 37.62
CA ASN A 256 40.98 -20.82 37.02
C ASN A 256 42.02 -19.93 37.71
N HIS A 257 41.70 -18.69 38.01
CA HIS A 257 42.58 -17.79 38.76
C HIS A 257 42.84 -18.32 40.19
N THR A 258 41.80 -18.77 40.88
CA THR A 258 41.88 -19.34 42.20
C THR A 258 42.71 -20.61 42.23
N ASN A 259 42.49 -21.54 41.30
CA ASN A 259 43.28 -22.76 41.14
C ASN A 259 44.77 -22.50 40.88
N LYS A 260 45.03 -21.49 40.02
CA LYS A 260 46.41 -21.08 39.71
C LYS A 260 47.13 -20.46 40.90
N PHE A 261 46.35 -19.78 41.75
CA PHE A 261 46.82 -19.18 42.99
C PHE A 261 47.13 -20.26 44.04
N LEU A 262 46.21 -21.20 44.25
CA LEU A 262 46.35 -22.35 45.15
C LEU A 262 47.55 -23.23 44.83
N SER A 263 47.94 -23.29 43.51
CA SER A 263 49.09 -24.07 43.08
C SER A 263 50.47 -23.42 43.42
N LYS A 264 50.48 -22.16 43.84
CA LYS A 264 51.68 -21.48 44.33
C LYS A 264 51.82 -21.72 45.82
N THR A 265 52.95 -22.32 46.22
CA THR A 265 53.26 -22.67 47.62
C THR A 265 53.28 -21.40 48.48
N MET A 266 52.17 -21.14 49.23
CA MET A 266 52.06 -20.03 50.18
C MET A 266 51.83 -20.54 51.60
N LYS A 267 52.12 -19.72 52.59
CA LYS A 267 51.76 -20.00 54.00
C LYS A 267 50.21 -20.03 54.12
N LYS A 268 49.71 -20.95 54.97
CA LYS A 268 48.28 -21.22 55.08
C LYS A 268 47.46 -19.96 55.44
N ASP A 269 47.94 -19.10 56.26
CA ASP A 269 47.21 -17.91 56.74
C ASP A 269 47.14 -16.78 55.70
N ASP A 270 48.20 -16.59 54.90
CA ASP A 270 48.21 -15.63 53.80
C ASP A 270 47.31 -16.10 52.66
N LEU A 271 47.22 -17.41 52.46
CA LEU A 271 46.40 -18.00 51.41
C LEU A 271 44.91 -17.66 51.57
N TYR A 272 44.38 -17.75 52.77
CA TYR A 272 42.94 -17.46 53.00
C TYR A 272 42.61 -15.99 52.79
N PHE A 273 43.48 -15.09 53.17
CA PHE A 273 43.29 -13.66 52.92
C PHE A 273 43.34 -13.34 51.44
N ASP A 274 44.37 -13.84 50.76
CA ASP A 274 44.52 -13.60 49.30
C ASP A 274 43.38 -14.20 48.46
N ILE A 275 42.82 -15.35 48.85
CA ILE A 275 41.63 -15.93 48.21
C ILE A 275 40.43 -15.02 48.47
N SER A 276 40.24 -14.51 49.64
CA SER A 276 39.12 -13.60 49.97
C SER A 276 39.22 -12.31 49.16
N GLU A 277 40.42 -11.75 49.00
CA GLU A 277 40.67 -10.57 48.20
C GLU A 277 40.38 -10.84 46.70
N LEU A 278 40.90 -11.94 46.15
CA LEU A 278 40.70 -12.35 44.76
C LEU A 278 39.24 -12.61 44.41
N LEU A 279 38.45 -13.14 45.38
CA LEU A 279 37.01 -13.31 45.24
C LEU A 279 36.25 -11.99 45.24
N SER A 280 36.73 -11.00 45.99
CA SER A 280 36.10 -9.69 46.07
C SER A 280 36.27 -8.84 44.81
N ASP A 281 37.31 -9.10 44.02
CA ASP A 281 37.50 -8.42 42.73
C ASP A 281 36.45 -8.83 41.66
N ASN A 282 35.67 -9.87 41.96
CA ASN A 282 34.59 -10.28 41.11
C ASN A 282 33.33 -9.45 41.37
N LYS A 283 32.93 -8.66 40.39
CA LYS A 283 31.75 -7.79 40.43
C LYS A 283 30.40 -8.52 40.65
N ASP A 284 30.38 -9.83 40.49
CA ASP A 284 29.19 -10.67 40.72
C ASP A 284 29.08 -11.14 42.16
N LEU A 285 30.10 -10.89 43.00
CA LEU A 285 30.12 -11.25 44.40
C LEU A 285 30.11 -9.98 45.28
N ALA A 286 29.01 -9.75 45.99
CA ALA A 286 28.87 -8.59 46.86
C ALA A 286 29.81 -8.64 48.07
N PHE A 287 30.07 -9.81 48.62
CA PHE A 287 31.04 -10.03 49.66
C PHE A 287 31.42 -11.52 49.75
N ASN A 288 32.50 -11.82 50.39
CA ASN A 288 32.94 -13.17 50.71
C ASN A 288 33.64 -13.23 52.08
N PHE A 289 33.63 -14.40 52.71
CA PHE A 289 34.38 -14.67 53.89
C PHE A 289 34.82 -16.13 53.96
N VAL A 290 35.91 -16.38 54.65
CA VAL A 290 36.43 -17.71 54.97
C VAL A 290 36.24 -17.96 56.44
N PHE A 291 35.49 -19.03 56.76
CA PHE A 291 35.16 -19.42 58.11
C PHE A 291 35.89 -20.71 58.47
N ASP A 292 36.65 -20.66 59.57
CA ASP A 292 37.33 -21.82 60.11
C ASP A 292 36.39 -22.62 61.01
N LEU A 293 36.16 -23.89 60.60
CA LEU A 293 35.24 -24.80 61.30
C LEU A 293 35.77 -25.27 62.66
N GLU A 294 37.12 -25.34 62.84
CA GLU A 294 37.75 -25.77 64.08
C GLU A 294 37.74 -24.70 65.14
N THR A 295 38.16 -23.48 64.73
CA THR A 295 38.20 -22.33 65.68
C THR A 295 36.89 -21.59 65.77
N LYS A 296 35.94 -21.88 64.88
CA LYS A 296 34.65 -21.18 64.74
C LYS A 296 34.79 -19.67 64.57
N LYS A 297 35.78 -19.23 63.83
CA LYS A 297 36.09 -17.81 63.59
C LYS A 297 36.13 -17.52 62.09
N ILE A 298 35.80 -16.30 61.71
CA ILE A 298 36.04 -15.77 60.39
C ILE A 298 37.53 -15.42 60.30
N ILE A 299 38.25 -16.11 59.39
CA ILE A 299 39.69 -15.93 59.20
C ILE A 299 39.96 -14.77 58.23
N ALA A 300 39.19 -14.70 57.16
CA ALA A 300 39.32 -13.69 56.15
C ALA A 300 37.97 -13.28 55.64
N GLN A 301 37.80 -12.01 55.29
CA GLN A 301 36.58 -11.45 54.69
C GLN A 301 36.87 -10.23 53.86
N ASN A 302 36.11 -10.05 52.81
CA ASN A 302 36.23 -8.90 51.92
C ASN A 302 34.88 -8.60 51.20
N GLY A 303 34.73 -7.37 50.66
CA GLY A 303 33.55 -6.93 49.93
C GLY A 303 32.77 -5.84 50.67
N GLU A 304 31.65 -5.43 50.08
CA GLU A 304 30.85 -4.27 50.53
C GLU A 304 30.24 -4.45 51.95
N TYR A 305 29.95 -5.69 52.37
CA TYR A 305 29.25 -6.00 53.61
C TYR A 305 30.15 -6.53 54.73
N LYS A 306 31.48 -6.38 54.61
CA LYS A 306 32.43 -6.91 55.60
C LYS A 306 32.14 -6.45 57.04
N ASP A 307 31.77 -5.17 57.20
CA ASP A 307 31.50 -4.60 58.53
C ASP A 307 30.22 -5.15 59.17
N VAL A 308 29.26 -5.55 58.37
CA VAL A 308 28.01 -6.19 58.84
C VAL A 308 28.29 -7.62 59.29
N VAL A 309 29.15 -8.33 58.56
CA VAL A 309 29.55 -9.70 58.89
C VAL A 309 30.31 -9.73 60.24
N ILE A 310 31.24 -8.79 60.45
CA ILE A 310 31.96 -8.66 61.70
C ILE A 310 31.02 -8.41 62.87
N LYS A 311 30.03 -7.49 62.67
CA LYS A 311 29.08 -7.12 63.77
C LYS A 311 28.20 -8.30 64.20
N HIS A 312 28.02 -9.27 63.35
CA HIS A 312 27.17 -10.44 63.60
C HIS A 312 27.93 -11.75 63.68
N GLU A 313 29.26 -11.71 63.87
CA GLU A 313 30.14 -12.90 63.92
C GLU A 313 29.62 -13.97 64.88
N ASP A 314 29.12 -13.54 66.08
CA ASP A 314 28.61 -14.47 67.07
C ASP A 314 27.41 -15.31 66.63
N ARG A 315 26.61 -14.78 65.71
CA ARG A 315 25.50 -15.53 65.11
C ARG A 315 25.96 -16.67 64.22
N PHE A 316 27.14 -16.55 63.62
CA PHE A 316 27.72 -17.60 62.77
C PHE A 316 28.35 -18.74 63.57
N LYS A 317 28.64 -18.54 64.88
CA LYS A 317 29.22 -19.56 65.73
C LYS A 317 28.21 -20.59 66.27
N ASP A 318 26.92 -20.27 66.19
CA ASP A 318 25.86 -21.19 66.69
C ASP A 318 25.30 -22.01 65.50
N PHE A 319 25.86 -23.22 65.32
CA PHE A 319 25.42 -24.18 64.35
C PHE A 319 24.10 -24.89 64.72
N SER A 320 23.54 -24.64 65.89
CA SER A 320 22.24 -25.20 66.30
C SER A 320 21.07 -24.48 65.58
N GLN A 321 21.29 -23.22 65.19
CA GLN A 321 20.29 -22.48 64.42
C GLN A 321 20.40 -22.83 62.95
N GLU A 322 19.25 -22.91 62.24
CA GLU A 322 19.21 -23.15 60.78
C GLU A 322 19.54 -21.87 60.02
N ASN A 323 20.82 -21.46 60.09
CA ASN A 323 21.35 -20.39 59.26
C ASN A 323 22.01 -20.95 58.01
N ILE A 324 22.35 -20.03 57.05
CA ILE A 324 22.95 -20.37 55.77
C ILE A 324 24.22 -21.20 55.92
N ILE A 325 25.07 -20.87 56.92
CA ILE A 325 26.34 -21.55 57.15
C ILE A 325 26.08 -22.98 57.65
N SER A 326 25.16 -23.16 58.59
CA SER A 326 24.82 -24.48 59.13
C SER A 326 24.17 -25.35 58.03
N LYS A 327 23.36 -24.78 57.14
CA LYS A 327 22.81 -25.48 55.98
C LYS A 327 23.90 -25.90 55.03
N THR A 328 24.86 -25.04 54.73
CA THR A 328 26.01 -25.35 53.82
C THR A 328 26.86 -26.48 54.36
N ILE A 329 27.20 -26.41 55.66
CA ILE A 329 28.02 -27.43 56.33
C ILE A 329 27.28 -28.77 56.41
N LYS A 330 26.01 -28.77 56.81
CA LYS A 330 25.19 -30.02 56.90
C LYS A 330 24.97 -30.68 55.56
N ARG A 331 24.94 -29.94 54.47
CA ARG A 331 24.69 -30.49 53.10
C ARG A 331 25.95 -30.88 52.39
N GLU A 332 27.10 -30.51 52.84
CA GLU A 332 28.38 -30.68 52.12
C GLU A 332 28.31 -30.20 50.64
N SER A 333 27.49 -29.19 50.42
CA SER A 333 27.22 -28.71 49.07
C SER A 333 27.16 -27.17 49.03
N ASN A 334 27.50 -26.60 47.89
CA ASN A 334 27.39 -25.16 47.68
C ASN A 334 25.93 -24.71 47.67
N ILE A 335 25.60 -23.65 48.40
CA ILE A 335 24.33 -22.98 48.40
C ILE A 335 24.50 -21.64 47.68
N VAL A 336 23.72 -21.41 46.65
CA VAL A 336 23.68 -20.14 45.92
C VAL A 336 22.39 -19.40 46.28
N ILE A 337 22.51 -18.20 46.82
CA ILE A 337 21.39 -17.35 47.16
C ILE A 337 21.39 -16.19 46.18
N ASN A 338 20.37 -16.13 45.33
CA ASN A 338 20.26 -15.08 44.30
C ASN A 338 19.70 -13.75 44.81
N ASP A 339 18.99 -13.76 45.94
CA ASP A 339 18.48 -12.54 46.59
C ASP A 339 18.68 -12.59 48.11
N PHE A 340 19.78 -12.04 48.54
CA PHE A 340 20.17 -12.02 49.93
C PHE A 340 19.23 -11.19 50.83
N LYS A 341 18.44 -10.27 50.26
CA LYS A 341 17.48 -9.46 50.99
C LYS A 341 16.21 -10.23 51.38
N ALA A 342 15.84 -11.20 50.58
CA ALA A 342 14.59 -11.95 50.74
C ALA A 342 14.69 -13.06 51.81
N GLU A 343 15.87 -13.65 51.96
CA GLU A 343 16.09 -14.70 52.97
C GLU A 343 16.62 -14.25 54.30
N ASN A 344 16.65 -12.90 54.56
CA ASN A 344 17.15 -12.33 55.53
C ASN A 344 17.02 -12.56 56.90
N VAL A 345 17.39 -12.89 57.59
CA VAL A 345 17.29 -12.30 58.95
C VAL A 345 15.93 -12.57 59.63
N SER A 346 15.53 -13.73 59.73
CA SER A 346 14.60 -14.13 60.80
C SER A 346 15.32 -14.77 61.97
#